data_5db8750ce62cacc494bff36ba192cee6
#
_entry.id   5db8750ce62cacc494bff36ba192cee6
#
_cell.length_a   1.000
_cell.length_b   1.000
_cell.length_c   1.000
_cell.angle_alpha   90.00
_cell.angle_beta   90.00
_cell.angle_gamma   90.00
#
_symmetry.space_group_name_H-M   'P 1'
#
loop_
_entity.id
_entity.type
_entity.pdbx_description
1 polymer ?
#
loop_
_entity_poly.entity_id
_entity_poly.type
_entity_poly.pdbx_seq_one_letter_code
_entity_poly.pdbx_strand_id
1 'polypeptide(L)'
;VYKRQELMLGAVAARLVVRHDALALTDNQTRLLAYAGTLLVAVSLLLVSSDRPFPGFQAIPPTVGATFLILAGHFGSAAPSRWLQAKPLVVVGLLSYSAYLWHWPILAFLHYGRFDVSGSLGIAAFVATFVIAAVSFQYVEKPFRKSTRRFPQILVRQYIVPVGVVGLLAVASLKSDGLALRWFDQDYRTSLLELRKATKAQYLYDYVCQKPRLEPTDLQNDDCWIGENRDAGLKVLLFGDSIAAQYVGMLGAISEQAGFSFYNVEVGACPPVKYGIEASAHSTRLQDCQASLPPVWAAAEDFDVVILGSYWPAYYDRVPEFPEYLGATLGYLLERDIRVVLLGLTPVIPGFDRYCEEKSLSFPLMDCSMSSVPLDADVIRGNSRLRELADSLPGVDYFDPNEYLCPNQTCAVFGEDGLSWYFDPYHISIPASWRLGNEILGSEGVPPAFDFGRAAGTSRDVTRITVD
;
A
#
# COMPACT_ATOMS: atom_id res chain seq x y z
N VAL A 1 -20.80 4.76 6.33
CA VAL A 1 -22.12 5.10 6.86
C VAL A 1 -22.58 6.51 6.45
N TYR A 2 -21.67 7.46 6.16
CA TYR A 2 -21.99 8.90 5.99
C TYR A 2 -22.56 9.32 4.63
N LYS A 3 -22.48 8.52 3.57
CA LYS A 3 -23.00 8.85 2.22
C LYS A 3 -24.55 8.94 2.11
N ARG A 4 -25.29 8.54 3.13
CA ARG A 4 -26.78 8.55 3.11
C ARG A 4 -27.41 9.89 3.51
N GLN A 5 -26.66 10.76 4.22
CA GLN A 5 -27.19 12.02 4.75
C GLN A 5 -27.48 13.05 3.66
N GLU A 6 -26.66 13.10 2.61
CA GLU A 6 -26.83 14.00 1.47
C GLU A 6 -28.11 13.68 0.69
N LEU A 7 -28.38 12.38 0.44
CA LEU A 7 -29.59 11.93 -0.23
C LEU A 7 -30.85 12.20 0.61
N MET A 8 -30.76 12.13 1.95
CA MET A 8 -31.89 12.38 2.83
C MET A 8 -32.32 13.87 2.82
N LEU A 9 -31.39 14.82 2.75
CA LEU A 9 -31.69 16.23 2.61
C LEU A 9 -32.44 16.52 1.30
N GLY A 10 -32.01 15.90 0.19
CA GLY A 10 -32.72 15.97 -1.08
C GLY A 10 -34.14 15.38 -1.02
N ALA A 11 -34.31 14.25 -0.34
CA ALA A 11 -35.62 13.63 -0.14
C ALA A 11 -36.56 14.49 0.73
N VAL A 12 -36.03 15.13 1.79
CA VAL A 12 -36.80 16.08 2.62
C VAL A 12 -37.20 17.28 1.79
N ALA A 13 -36.29 17.86 1.00
CA ALA A 13 -36.60 18.97 0.10
C ALA A 13 -37.69 18.60 -0.91
N ALA A 14 -37.60 17.43 -1.54
CA ALA A 14 -38.64 16.93 -2.47
C ALA A 14 -39.98 16.76 -1.80
N ARG A 15 -40.02 16.27 -0.54
CA ARG A 15 -41.29 16.13 0.21
C ARG A 15 -41.91 17.48 0.59
N LEU A 16 -41.07 18.49 0.89
CA LEU A 16 -41.52 19.86 1.13
C LEU A 16 -42.13 20.48 -0.12
N VAL A 17 -41.50 20.24 -1.28
CA VAL A 17 -41.99 20.68 -2.60
C VAL A 17 -43.34 20.01 -2.95
N VAL A 18 -43.48 18.70 -2.73
CA VAL A 18 -44.71 17.94 -3.05
C VAL A 18 -45.90 18.34 -2.15
N ARG A 19 -45.63 18.79 -0.91
CA ARG A 19 -46.63 19.31 0.01
C ARG A 19 -46.94 20.81 -0.21
N HIS A 20 -46.89 21.24 -1.44
CA HIS A 20 -46.85 22.60 -1.93
C HIS A 20 -47.95 23.54 -1.34
N ASP A 21 -49.12 23.03 -0.91
CA ASP A 21 -50.18 23.85 -0.35
C ASP A 21 -49.89 24.43 1.05
N ALA A 22 -48.76 24.07 1.65
CA ALA A 22 -48.38 24.48 3.02
C ALA A 22 -47.22 25.50 3.10
N LEU A 23 -46.49 25.77 2.02
CA LEU A 23 -45.26 26.61 2.02
C LEU A 23 -45.34 27.68 0.90
N ALA A 24 -46.13 28.76 1.18
CA ALA A 24 -46.02 29.97 0.35
C ALA A 24 -44.83 30.80 0.81
N LEU A 25 -43.67 30.63 0.15
CA LEU A 25 -42.50 31.47 0.39
C LEU A 25 -42.72 32.85 -0.22
N THR A 26 -42.46 33.92 0.54
CA THR A 26 -42.45 35.27 0.00
C THR A 26 -41.24 35.50 -0.91
N ASP A 27 -41.37 36.48 -1.81
CA ASP A 27 -40.26 36.86 -2.73
C ASP A 27 -38.92 37.13 -1.98
N ASN A 28 -38.99 37.74 -0.81
CA ASN A 28 -37.79 38.01 -0.01
C ASN A 28 -37.17 36.75 0.55
N GLN A 29 -37.98 35.80 1.00
CA GLN A 29 -37.50 34.49 1.49
C GLN A 29 -36.86 33.67 0.36
N THR A 30 -37.44 33.67 -0.82
CA THR A 30 -36.92 33.00 -2.01
C THR A 30 -35.60 33.60 -2.44
N ARG A 31 -35.48 34.95 -2.42
CA ARG A 31 -34.19 35.62 -2.68
C ARG A 31 -33.14 35.28 -1.63
N LEU A 32 -33.49 35.29 -0.36
CA LEU A 32 -32.58 34.93 0.73
C LEU A 32 -32.05 33.49 0.56
N LEU A 33 -32.91 32.54 0.28
CA LEU A 33 -32.52 31.14 0.00
C LEU A 33 -31.59 31.04 -1.21
N ALA A 34 -31.88 31.77 -2.31
CA ALA A 34 -31.04 31.74 -3.51
C ALA A 34 -29.63 32.29 -3.25
N TYR A 35 -29.50 33.41 -2.57
CA TYR A 35 -28.19 34.00 -2.27
C TYR A 35 -27.42 33.23 -1.18
N ALA A 36 -28.09 32.77 -0.12
CA ALA A 36 -27.49 31.95 0.91
C ALA A 36 -27.00 30.61 0.34
N GLY A 37 -27.82 29.98 -0.50
CA GLY A 37 -27.44 28.75 -1.20
C GLY A 37 -26.23 28.92 -2.12
N THR A 38 -26.21 30.03 -2.88
CA THR A 38 -25.05 30.35 -3.76
C THR A 38 -23.78 30.58 -2.94
N LEU A 39 -23.89 31.33 -1.84
CA LEU A 39 -22.77 31.61 -0.94
C LEU A 39 -22.22 30.33 -0.31
N LEU A 40 -23.10 29.47 0.23
CA LEU A 40 -22.69 28.19 0.82
C LEU A 40 -21.97 27.30 -0.18
N VAL A 41 -22.47 27.17 -1.41
CA VAL A 41 -21.80 26.39 -2.46
C VAL A 41 -20.46 27.02 -2.84
N ALA A 42 -20.40 28.35 -3.07
CA ALA A 42 -19.17 29.04 -3.45
C ALA A 42 -18.09 28.94 -2.36
N VAL A 43 -18.45 29.17 -1.10
CA VAL A 43 -17.54 29.05 0.03
C VAL A 43 -17.04 27.61 0.17
N SER A 44 -17.91 26.62 -0.06
CA SER A 44 -17.51 25.21 -0.01
C SER A 44 -16.46 24.86 -1.06
N LEU A 45 -16.56 25.40 -2.28
CA LEU A 45 -15.56 25.18 -3.35
C LEU A 45 -14.16 25.72 -2.97
N LEU A 46 -14.10 26.71 -2.08
CA LEU A 46 -12.84 27.31 -1.62
C LEU A 46 -12.28 26.64 -0.37
N LEU A 47 -13.13 26.12 0.50
CA LEU A 47 -12.75 25.64 1.83
C LEU A 47 -12.66 24.10 1.95
N VAL A 48 -13.22 23.34 1.01
CA VAL A 48 -13.10 21.88 1.02
C VAL A 48 -11.67 21.51 0.64
N SER A 49 -10.97 20.83 1.54
CA SER A 49 -9.60 20.35 1.37
C SER A 49 -9.54 18.83 1.47
N SER A 50 -8.59 18.23 0.74
CA SER A 50 -8.26 16.81 0.83
C SER A 50 -7.64 16.41 2.18
N ASP A 51 -7.10 17.36 2.95
CA ASP A 51 -6.41 17.10 4.21
C ASP A 51 -7.36 16.76 5.37
N ARG A 52 -8.65 16.88 5.13
CA ARG A 52 -9.68 16.61 6.15
C ARG A 52 -10.58 15.46 5.72
N PRO A 53 -11.11 14.66 6.66
CA PRO A 53 -11.99 13.55 6.33
C PRO A 53 -13.22 14.00 5.53
N PHE A 54 -13.37 13.48 4.31
CA PHE A 54 -14.56 13.66 3.46
C PHE A 54 -15.26 12.29 3.25
N PRO A 55 -16.62 12.18 3.37
CA PRO A 55 -17.63 13.23 3.51
C PRO A 55 -17.92 13.63 4.94
N GLY A 56 -17.32 14.12 5.79
CA GLY A 56 -17.64 14.56 7.16
C GLY A 56 -18.48 15.84 7.19
N PHE A 57 -18.17 16.71 8.15
CA PHE A 57 -18.81 18.02 8.28
C PHE A 57 -18.62 18.92 7.06
N GLN A 58 -17.57 18.69 6.25
CA GLN A 58 -17.29 19.46 5.04
C GLN A 58 -18.37 19.28 3.95
N ALA A 59 -19.14 18.17 3.96
CA ALA A 59 -20.21 17.93 3.01
C ALA A 59 -21.52 18.69 3.34
N ILE A 60 -21.69 19.15 4.57
CA ILE A 60 -22.94 19.81 5.01
C ILE A 60 -23.19 21.14 4.27
N PRO A 61 -22.22 22.09 4.22
CA PRO A 61 -22.48 23.38 3.59
C PRO A 61 -22.85 23.29 2.11
N PRO A 62 -22.16 22.53 1.25
CA PRO A 62 -22.54 22.41 -0.17
C PRO A 62 -23.88 21.70 -0.35
N THR A 63 -24.20 20.71 0.49
CA THR A 63 -25.47 19.99 0.40
C THR A 63 -26.65 20.86 0.81
N VAL A 64 -26.51 21.60 1.89
CA VAL A 64 -27.54 22.57 2.33
C VAL A 64 -27.67 23.70 1.30
N GLY A 65 -26.55 24.21 0.78
CA GLY A 65 -26.53 25.23 -0.25
C GLY A 65 -27.26 24.80 -1.53
N ALA A 66 -26.97 23.59 -2.02
CA ALA A 66 -27.68 23.01 -3.17
C ALA A 66 -29.18 22.84 -2.89
N THR A 67 -29.55 22.41 -1.69
CA THR A 67 -30.96 22.29 -1.28
C THR A 67 -31.68 23.64 -1.32
N PHE A 68 -31.05 24.70 -0.80
CA PHE A 68 -31.59 26.06 -0.84
C PHE A 68 -31.76 26.57 -2.27
N LEU A 69 -30.82 26.30 -3.17
CA LEU A 69 -30.93 26.66 -4.59
C LEU A 69 -32.07 25.93 -5.30
N ILE A 70 -32.27 24.65 -5.01
CA ILE A 70 -33.38 23.86 -5.56
C ILE A 70 -34.74 24.43 -5.09
N LEU A 71 -34.86 24.69 -3.78
CA LEU A 71 -36.07 25.28 -3.22
C LEU A 71 -36.35 26.68 -3.78
N ALA A 72 -35.34 27.53 -3.84
CA ALA A 72 -35.45 28.88 -4.41
C ALA A 72 -35.84 28.86 -5.88
N GLY A 73 -35.30 27.91 -6.66
CA GLY A 73 -35.63 27.75 -8.07
C GLY A 73 -37.04 27.24 -8.32
N HIS A 74 -37.61 26.51 -7.35
CA HIS A 74 -38.99 26.02 -7.40
C HIS A 74 -40.02 27.10 -7.05
N PHE A 75 -39.78 27.90 -6.02
CA PHE A 75 -40.71 28.86 -5.48
C PHE A 75 -40.59 30.28 -6.09
N GLY A 76 -39.54 30.57 -6.87
CA GLY A 76 -39.36 31.91 -7.43
C GLY A 76 -38.26 32.02 -8.46
N SER A 77 -38.05 33.26 -8.98
CA SER A 77 -37.10 33.56 -10.05
C SER A 77 -36.00 34.57 -9.63
N ALA A 78 -35.34 34.33 -8.50
CA ALA A 78 -34.20 35.16 -8.07
C ALA A 78 -33.03 35.10 -9.07
N ALA A 79 -32.17 36.12 -9.09
CA ALA A 79 -31.07 36.21 -10.04
C ALA A 79 -30.17 34.95 -10.08
N PRO A 80 -29.75 34.35 -8.96
CA PRO A 80 -28.98 33.09 -8.99
C PRO A 80 -29.75 31.95 -9.66
N SER A 81 -31.06 31.82 -9.41
CA SER A 81 -31.92 30.78 -10.03
C SER A 81 -32.03 30.98 -11.53
N ARG A 82 -32.11 32.22 -12.02
CA ARG A 82 -32.15 32.54 -13.46
C ARG A 82 -30.79 32.23 -14.13
N TRP A 83 -29.68 32.45 -13.46
CA TRP A 83 -28.37 32.08 -13.98
C TRP A 83 -28.26 30.56 -14.16
N LEU A 84 -28.70 29.77 -13.17
CA LEU A 84 -28.69 28.32 -13.24
C LEU A 84 -29.59 27.75 -14.35
N GLN A 85 -30.60 28.53 -14.80
CA GLN A 85 -31.48 28.18 -15.93
C GLN A 85 -30.87 28.51 -17.31
N ALA A 86 -29.68 29.12 -17.36
CA ALA A 86 -28.99 29.37 -18.64
C ALA A 86 -28.72 28.06 -19.38
N LYS A 87 -29.02 28.02 -20.66
CA LYS A 87 -28.93 26.81 -21.50
C LYS A 87 -27.63 26.00 -21.31
N PRO A 88 -26.43 26.63 -21.30
CA PRO A 88 -25.19 25.89 -21.09
C PRO A 88 -25.13 25.16 -19.74
N LEU A 89 -25.57 25.82 -18.66
CA LEU A 89 -25.56 25.23 -17.31
C LEU A 89 -26.58 24.11 -17.18
N VAL A 90 -27.75 24.27 -17.81
CA VAL A 90 -28.77 23.19 -17.87
C VAL A 90 -28.23 21.97 -18.62
N VAL A 91 -27.50 22.16 -19.73
CA VAL A 91 -26.87 21.06 -20.47
C VAL A 91 -25.80 20.37 -19.62
N VAL A 92 -24.94 21.12 -18.93
CA VAL A 92 -23.96 20.54 -17.99
C VAL A 92 -24.66 19.74 -16.89
N GLY A 93 -25.75 20.28 -16.33
CA GLY A 93 -26.57 19.59 -15.32
C GLY A 93 -27.19 18.29 -15.85
N LEU A 94 -27.70 18.29 -17.08
CA LEU A 94 -28.26 17.08 -17.72
C LEU A 94 -27.20 16.00 -17.96
N LEU A 95 -25.96 16.42 -18.31
CA LEU A 95 -24.84 15.51 -18.56
C LEU A 95 -24.10 15.09 -17.30
N SER A 96 -24.36 15.74 -16.15
CA SER A 96 -23.56 15.59 -14.94
C SER A 96 -23.46 14.15 -14.44
N TYR A 97 -24.54 13.39 -14.49
CA TYR A 97 -24.53 11.98 -14.08
C TYR A 97 -23.68 11.12 -15.02
N SER A 98 -23.86 11.25 -16.32
CA SER A 98 -23.02 10.54 -17.29
C SER A 98 -21.56 10.99 -17.22
N ALA A 99 -21.28 12.29 -17.00
CA ALA A 99 -19.94 12.79 -16.80
C ALA A 99 -19.29 12.24 -15.53
N TYR A 100 -20.05 12.15 -14.43
CA TYR A 100 -19.59 11.52 -13.17
C TYR A 100 -19.22 10.04 -13.38
N LEU A 101 -19.97 9.30 -14.19
CA LEU A 101 -19.65 7.90 -14.46
C LEU A 101 -18.39 7.73 -15.33
N TRP A 102 -18.16 8.64 -16.29
CA TRP A 102 -17.06 8.48 -17.25
C TRP A 102 -15.75 9.15 -16.85
N HIS A 103 -15.76 10.23 -16.01
CA HIS A 103 -14.52 10.92 -15.64
C HIS A 103 -13.54 9.98 -14.93
N TRP A 104 -14.04 9.15 -14.00
CA TRP A 104 -13.19 8.27 -13.22
C TRP A 104 -12.51 7.18 -14.07
N PRO A 105 -13.21 6.41 -14.93
CA PRO A 105 -12.55 5.47 -15.84
C PRO A 105 -11.49 6.12 -16.74
N ILE A 106 -11.80 7.31 -17.28
CA ILE A 106 -10.84 8.03 -18.15
C ILE A 106 -9.56 8.36 -17.37
N LEU A 107 -9.70 8.96 -16.19
CA LEU A 107 -8.55 9.29 -15.34
C LEU A 107 -7.82 8.04 -14.86
N ALA A 108 -8.56 6.99 -14.48
CA ALA A 108 -7.98 5.73 -14.05
C ALA A 108 -7.13 5.07 -15.14
N PHE A 109 -7.60 5.07 -16.40
CA PHE A 109 -6.82 4.54 -17.53
C PHE A 109 -5.60 5.40 -17.85
N LEU A 110 -5.70 6.72 -17.75
CA LEU A 110 -4.54 7.60 -17.93
C LEU A 110 -3.49 7.38 -16.83
N HIS A 111 -3.90 7.31 -15.57
CA HIS A 111 -3.00 7.00 -14.47
C HIS A 111 -2.44 5.58 -14.56
N TYR A 112 -3.25 4.61 -15.00
CA TYR A 112 -2.78 3.24 -15.24
C TYR A 112 -1.67 3.20 -16.30
N GLY A 113 -1.78 4.04 -17.34
CA GLY A 113 -0.75 4.24 -18.36
C GLY A 113 0.41 5.15 -17.93
N ARG A 114 0.46 5.61 -16.67
CA ARG A 114 1.47 6.54 -16.12
C ARG A 114 1.55 7.88 -16.85
N PHE A 115 0.47 8.28 -17.54
CA PHE A 115 0.42 9.60 -18.16
C PHE A 115 0.24 10.69 -17.09
N ASP A 116 1.06 11.72 -17.18
CA ASP A 116 0.87 12.92 -16.35
C ASP A 116 -0.37 13.68 -16.84
N VAL A 117 -1.44 13.64 -16.04
CA VAL A 117 -2.73 14.27 -16.35
C VAL A 117 -2.68 15.75 -15.96
N SER A 118 -1.69 16.46 -16.49
CA SER A 118 -1.53 17.90 -16.34
C SER A 118 -1.61 18.63 -17.70
N GLY A 119 -1.70 19.95 -17.68
CA GLY A 119 -1.63 20.77 -18.88
C GLY A 119 -2.64 20.36 -19.97
N SER A 120 -2.14 20.17 -21.18
CA SER A 120 -2.97 19.85 -22.37
C SER A 120 -3.68 18.51 -22.27
N LEU A 121 -3.07 17.50 -21.65
CA LEU A 121 -3.68 16.18 -21.46
C LEU A 121 -4.83 16.24 -20.47
N GLY A 122 -4.72 17.02 -19.40
CA GLY A 122 -5.82 17.28 -18.47
C GLY A 122 -7.03 17.94 -19.16
N ILE A 123 -6.78 18.92 -20.01
CA ILE A 123 -7.83 19.56 -20.81
C ILE A 123 -8.46 18.55 -21.77
N ALA A 124 -7.67 17.75 -22.47
CA ALA A 124 -8.16 16.72 -23.37
C ALA A 124 -9.02 15.68 -22.64
N ALA A 125 -8.61 15.21 -21.47
CA ALA A 125 -9.35 14.29 -20.63
C ALA A 125 -10.69 14.90 -20.16
N PHE A 126 -10.68 16.17 -19.77
CA PHE A 126 -11.90 16.91 -19.44
C PHE A 126 -12.88 16.99 -20.61
N VAL A 127 -12.41 17.40 -21.79
CA VAL A 127 -13.23 17.45 -23.00
C VAL A 127 -13.75 16.08 -23.39
N ALA A 128 -12.89 15.06 -23.39
CA ALA A 128 -13.28 13.67 -23.67
C ALA A 128 -14.37 13.19 -22.72
N THR A 129 -14.28 13.51 -21.43
CA THR A 129 -15.32 13.19 -20.44
C THR A 129 -16.68 13.73 -20.85
N PHE A 130 -16.77 15.00 -21.25
CA PHE A 130 -18.04 15.59 -21.65
C PHE A 130 -18.56 15.09 -22.99
N VAL A 131 -17.69 14.81 -23.95
CA VAL A 131 -18.07 14.22 -25.24
C VAL A 131 -18.64 12.82 -25.04
N ILE A 132 -17.95 11.97 -24.27
CA ILE A 132 -18.40 10.61 -23.98
C ILE A 132 -19.69 10.64 -23.13
N ALA A 133 -19.78 11.55 -22.16
CA ALA A 133 -20.97 11.77 -21.37
C ALA A 133 -22.17 12.17 -22.23
N ALA A 134 -22.01 13.04 -23.23
CA ALA A 134 -23.07 13.44 -24.14
C ALA A 134 -23.57 12.26 -24.99
N VAL A 135 -22.65 11.44 -25.51
CA VAL A 135 -22.98 10.21 -26.23
C VAL A 135 -23.72 9.23 -25.32
N SER A 136 -23.19 8.97 -24.12
CA SER A 136 -23.80 8.09 -23.11
C SER A 136 -25.19 8.59 -22.70
N PHE A 137 -25.35 9.90 -22.45
CA PHE A 137 -26.64 10.50 -22.14
C PHE A 137 -27.66 10.29 -23.25
N GLN A 138 -27.27 10.58 -24.51
CA GLN A 138 -28.20 10.51 -25.65
C GLN A 138 -28.64 9.07 -25.99
N TYR A 139 -27.69 8.12 -25.98
CA TYR A 139 -27.92 6.76 -26.49
C TYR A 139 -28.20 5.72 -25.39
N VAL A 140 -27.76 5.99 -24.15
CA VAL A 140 -27.97 5.08 -23.02
C VAL A 140 -28.96 5.67 -22.03
N GLU A 141 -28.60 6.77 -21.35
CA GLU A 141 -29.41 7.29 -20.24
C GLU A 141 -30.81 7.72 -20.66
N LYS A 142 -30.93 8.53 -21.69
CA LYS A 142 -32.23 9.09 -22.15
C LYS A 142 -33.21 8.02 -22.63
N PRO A 143 -32.83 6.98 -23.41
CA PRO A 143 -33.72 5.88 -23.76
C PRO A 143 -34.18 5.05 -22.54
N PHE A 144 -33.29 4.85 -21.57
CA PHE A 144 -33.65 4.12 -20.34
C PHE A 144 -34.62 4.90 -19.47
N ARG A 145 -34.41 6.19 -19.28
CA ARG A 145 -35.30 7.08 -18.49
C ARG A 145 -36.71 7.24 -19.11
N LYS A 146 -36.84 7.15 -20.42
CA LYS A 146 -38.10 7.30 -21.15
C LYS A 146 -38.80 5.96 -21.45
N SER A 147 -38.28 4.85 -20.93
CA SER A 147 -38.85 3.53 -21.22
C SER A 147 -40.22 3.35 -20.59
N THR A 148 -41.22 3.08 -21.43
CA THR A 148 -42.61 2.75 -21.04
C THR A 148 -42.87 1.25 -20.97
N ARG A 149 -41.82 0.42 -20.99
CA ARG A 149 -41.91 -1.04 -20.99
C ARG A 149 -42.42 -1.57 -19.66
N ARG A 150 -43.06 -2.77 -19.71
CA ARG A 150 -43.52 -3.48 -18.50
C ARG A 150 -42.32 -3.88 -17.62
N PHE A 151 -42.49 -3.88 -16.31
CA PHE A 151 -41.45 -4.19 -15.32
C PHE A 151 -40.61 -5.44 -15.64
N PRO A 152 -41.20 -6.61 -16.04
CA PRO A 152 -40.39 -7.79 -16.38
C PRO A 152 -39.43 -7.56 -17.55
N GLN A 153 -39.87 -6.80 -18.56
CA GLN A 153 -39.00 -6.47 -19.71
C GLN A 153 -37.89 -5.50 -19.34
N ILE A 154 -38.16 -4.56 -18.44
CA ILE A 154 -37.16 -3.67 -17.88
C ILE A 154 -36.12 -4.48 -17.08
N LEU A 155 -36.60 -5.35 -16.18
CA LEU A 155 -35.73 -6.20 -15.35
C LEU A 155 -34.80 -7.05 -16.20
N VAL A 156 -35.30 -7.75 -17.21
CA VAL A 156 -34.50 -8.62 -18.06
C VAL A 156 -33.51 -7.81 -18.91
N ARG A 157 -33.98 -6.81 -19.67
CA ARG A 157 -33.12 -6.11 -20.65
C ARG A 157 -32.19 -5.08 -20.05
N GLN A 158 -32.58 -4.46 -18.91
CA GLN A 158 -31.80 -3.36 -18.33
C GLN A 158 -30.96 -3.79 -17.12
N TYR A 159 -31.20 -4.97 -16.55
CA TYR A 159 -30.43 -5.49 -15.41
C TYR A 159 -29.87 -6.87 -15.70
N ILE A 160 -30.68 -7.88 -15.94
CA ILE A 160 -30.21 -9.28 -16.02
C ILE A 160 -29.23 -9.45 -17.19
N VAL A 161 -29.57 -8.96 -18.38
CA VAL A 161 -28.72 -9.12 -19.57
C VAL A 161 -27.40 -8.36 -19.41
N PRO A 162 -27.37 -7.05 -19.07
CA PRO A 162 -26.08 -6.33 -18.86
C PRO A 162 -25.25 -6.95 -17.74
N VAL A 163 -25.84 -7.27 -16.59
CA VAL A 163 -25.12 -7.91 -15.47
C VAL A 163 -24.58 -9.28 -15.87
N GLY A 164 -25.39 -10.08 -16.61
CA GLY A 164 -24.96 -11.37 -17.14
C GLY A 164 -23.78 -11.26 -18.11
N VAL A 165 -23.82 -10.28 -19.03
CA VAL A 165 -22.71 -10.03 -19.97
C VAL A 165 -21.45 -9.59 -19.23
N VAL A 166 -21.55 -8.62 -18.32
CA VAL A 166 -20.41 -8.16 -17.52
C VAL A 166 -19.87 -9.30 -16.65
N GLY A 167 -20.77 -10.08 -16.03
CA GLY A 167 -20.37 -11.23 -15.22
C GLY A 167 -19.62 -12.30 -16.04
N LEU A 168 -20.11 -12.62 -17.23
CA LEU A 168 -19.43 -13.56 -18.14
C LEU A 168 -18.06 -13.02 -18.59
N LEU A 169 -17.97 -11.74 -18.94
CA LEU A 169 -16.69 -11.14 -19.31
C LEU A 169 -15.71 -11.12 -18.13
N ALA A 170 -16.18 -10.83 -16.93
CA ALA A 170 -15.37 -10.87 -15.72
C ALA A 170 -14.85 -12.28 -15.43
N VAL A 171 -15.72 -13.30 -15.49
CA VAL A 171 -15.30 -14.71 -15.31
C VAL A 171 -14.34 -15.15 -16.42
N ALA A 172 -14.60 -14.78 -17.66
CA ALA A 172 -13.71 -15.07 -18.77
C ALA A 172 -12.33 -14.40 -18.57
N SER A 173 -12.31 -13.14 -18.15
CA SER A 173 -11.09 -12.40 -17.83
C SER A 173 -10.30 -13.05 -16.68
N LEU A 174 -10.95 -13.40 -15.58
CA LEU A 174 -10.31 -14.06 -14.43
C LEU A 174 -9.73 -15.43 -14.80
N LYS A 175 -10.46 -16.23 -15.60
CA LYS A 175 -9.99 -17.56 -16.02
C LYS A 175 -8.92 -17.55 -17.10
N SER A 176 -8.79 -16.47 -17.84
CA SER A 176 -7.83 -16.32 -18.94
C SER A 176 -6.73 -15.33 -18.62
N ASP A 177 -6.58 -14.97 -17.34
CA ASP A 177 -5.58 -14.02 -16.86
C ASP A 177 -5.61 -12.70 -17.66
N GLY A 178 -6.80 -12.08 -17.67
CA GLY A 178 -7.07 -10.84 -18.40
C GLY A 178 -7.30 -11.01 -19.90
N LEU A 179 -7.62 -12.22 -20.37
CA LEU A 179 -7.72 -12.61 -21.81
C LEU A 179 -6.36 -12.51 -22.56
N ALA A 180 -5.32 -12.03 -21.89
CA ALA A 180 -4.02 -11.76 -22.49
C ALA A 180 -3.31 -13.05 -22.95
N LEU A 181 -3.32 -14.10 -22.12
CA LEU A 181 -2.60 -15.34 -22.39
C LEU A 181 -3.09 -16.13 -23.60
N ARG A 182 -4.23 -15.80 -24.18
CA ARG A 182 -4.77 -16.47 -25.38
C ARG A 182 -4.52 -15.71 -26.68
N TRP A 183 -4.31 -14.39 -26.61
CA TRP A 183 -4.29 -13.51 -27.79
C TRP A 183 -2.88 -13.08 -28.19
N PHE A 184 -1.92 -13.22 -27.27
CA PHE A 184 -0.54 -12.83 -27.51
C PHE A 184 0.37 -14.03 -27.80
N ASP A 185 1.44 -13.76 -28.51
CA ASP A 185 2.46 -14.70 -28.94
C ASP A 185 3.12 -15.44 -27.76
N GLN A 186 3.84 -16.51 -28.07
CA GLN A 186 4.57 -17.32 -27.10
C GLN A 186 5.61 -16.49 -26.35
N ASP A 187 6.26 -15.57 -27.03
CA ASP A 187 7.25 -14.65 -26.45
C ASP A 187 6.64 -13.75 -25.39
N TYR A 188 5.44 -13.20 -25.64
CA TYR A 188 4.69 -12.41 -24.65
C TYR A 188 4.40 -13.22 -23.37
N ARG A 189 3.97 -14.47 -23.53
CA ARG A 189 3.67 -15.34 -22.39
C ARG A 189 4.90 -15.63 -21.55
N THR A 190 6.01 -15.94 -22.22
CA THR A 190 7.28 -16.23 -21.55
C THR A 190 7.75 -15.02 -20.77
N SER A 191 7.81 -13.85 -21.41
CA SER A 191 8.19 -12.60 -20.76
C SER A 191 7.27 -12.24 -19.60
N LEU A 192 5.95 -12.41 -19.76
CA LEU A 192 4.99 -12.16 -18.69
C LEU A 192 5.21 -13.07 -17.48
N LEU A 193 5.46 -14.35 -17.70
CA LEU A 193 5.69 -15.32 -16.63
C LEU A 193 7.03 -15.06 -15.92
N GLU A 194 8.07 -14.68 -16.64
CA GLU A 194 9.36 -14.29 -16.09
C GLU A 194 9.24 -13.04 -15.21
N LEU A 195 8.58 -11.98 -15.72
CA LEU A 195 8.33 -10.77 -14.94
C LEU A 195 7.52 -11.04 -13.66
N ARG A 196 6.45 -11.84 -13.77
CA ARG A 196 5.63 -12.22 -12.60
C ARG A 196 6.41 -13.05 -11.59
N LYS A 197 7.33 -13.90 -12.05
CA LYS A 197 8.21 -14.66 -11.17
C LYS A 197 9.20 -13.74 -10.48
N ALA A 198 9.81 -12.80 -11.20
CA ALA A 198 10.74 -11.83 -10.65
C ALA A 198 10.11 -10.87 -9.63
N THR A 199 8.82 -10.52 -9.81
CA THR A 199 8.06 -9.61 -8.95
C THR A 199 7.06 -10.32 -8.01
N LYS A 200 7.25 -11.61 -7.76
CA LYS A 200 6.41 -12.38 -6.82
C LYS A 200 6.60 -11.87 -5.39
N ALA A 201 5.51 -11.68 -4.66
CA ALA A 201 5.55 -11.25 -3.26
C ALA A 201 6.27 -12.30 -2.38
N GLN A 202 7.03 -11.84 -1.39
CA GLN A 202 7.82 -12.70 -0.50
C GLN A 202 6.96 -13.75 0.22
N TYR A 203 5.81 -13.39 0.75
CA TYR A 203 4.89 -14.31 1.45
C TYR A 203 4.24 -15.39 0.57
N LEU A 204 4.52 -15.39 -0.75
CA LEU A 204 4.08 -16.43 -1.68
C LEU A 204 5.15 -17.51 -1.92
N TYR A 205 6.34 -17.37 -1.34
CA TYR A 205 7.37 -18.41 -1.35
C TYR A 205 7.18 -19.32 -0.14
N ASP A 206 7.15 -20.62 -0.36
CA ASP A 206 6.82 -21.61 0.68
C ASP A 206 7.82 -21.59 1.84
N TYR A 207 9.08 -21.24 1.57
CA TYR A 207 10.15 -21.14 2.55
C TYR A 207 10.23 -19.77 3.26
N VAL A 208 9.39 -18.80 2.91
CA VAL A 208 9.27 -17.51 3.62
C VAL A 208 8.07 -17.58 4.55
N CYS A 209 8.33 -17.70 5.83
CA CYS A 209 7.31 -17.98 6.84
C CYS A 209 6.67 -16.71 7.40
N GLN A 210 6.33 -15.79 6.50
CA GLN A 210 5.62 -14.56 6.83
C GLN A 210 4.12 -14.79 6.92
N LYS A 211 3.52 -14.43 8.05
CA LYS A 211 2.06 -14.50 8.26
C LYS A 211 1.49 -13.19 8.81
N PRO A 212 0.23 -12.88 8.54
CA PRO A 212 -0.44 -11.76 9.21
C PRO A 212 -0.69 -12.04 10.69
N ARG A 213 -0.90 -13.31 11.05
CA ARG A 213 -1.07 -13.80 12.42
C ARG A 213 -0.46 -15.18 12.52
N LEU A 214 0.35 -15.41 13.56
CA LEU A 214 0.98 -16.68 13.86
C LEU A 214 0.16 -17.46 14.89
N GLU A 215 0.03 -18.75 14.64
CA GLU A 215 -0.40 -19.72 15.64
C GLU A 215 0.84 -20.49 16.17
N PRO A 216 0.84 -20.99 17.40
CA PRO A 216 2.00 -21.70 17.96
C PRO A 216 2.50 -22.89 17.12
N THR A 217 1.62 -23.54 16.35
CA THR A 217 1.95 -24.61 15.41
C THR A 217 2.77 -24.15 14.21
N ASP A 218 2.71 -22.87 13.86
CA ASP A 218 3.47 -22.31 12.74
C ASP A 218 4.98 -22.26 13.03
N LEU A 219 5.35 -22.20 14.31
CA LEU A 219 6.75 -22.24 14.77
C LEU A 219 7.38 -23.63 14.69
N GLN A 220 6.64 -24.64 14.27
CA GLN A 220 7.10 -26.03 14.11
C GLN A 220 7.20 -26.44 12.64
N ASN A 221 7.06 -25.47 11.69
CA ASN A 221 7.11 -25.74 10.27
C ASN A 221 8.56 -25.89 9.80
N ASP A 222 8.92 -27.08 9.35
CA ASP A 222 10.27 -27.39 8.85
C ASP A 222 10.64 -26.62 7.57
N ASP A 223 9.67 -26.18 6.77
CA ASP A 223 9.90 -25.40 5.55
C ASP A 223 10.46 -23.99 5.86
N CYS A 224 10.36 -23.53 7.13
CA CYS A 224 10.89 -22.23 7.56
C CYS A 224 12.41 -22.25 7.83
N TRP A 225 13.04 -23.41 7.79
CA TRP A 225 14.50 -23.53 7.87
C TRP A 225 15.16 -23.30 6.52
N ILE A 226 16.18 -22.45 6.52
CA ILE A 226 17.03 -22.16 5.33
C ILE A 226 18.45 -22.61 5.65
N GLY A 227 19.09 -23.26 4.68
CA GLY A 227 20.44 -23.83 4.80
C GLY A 227 20.45 -25.32 5.10
N GLU A 228 21.58 -25.98 4.77
CA GLU A 228 21.72 -27.45 4.88
C GLU A 228 22.24 -27.90 6.24
N ASN A 229 22.88 -27.02 7.01
CA ASN A 229 23.59 -27.33 8.25
C ASN A 229 22.72 -27.20 9.50
N ARG A 230 21.52 -27.78 9.51
CA ARG A 230 20.60 -27.72 10.67
C ARG A 230 21.22 -28.32 11.96
N ASP A 231 22.13 -29.28 11.82
CA ASP A 231 22.77 -29.99 12.93
C ASP A 231 24.14 -29.38 13.32
N ALA A 232 24.51 -28.24 12.74
CA ALA A 232 25.82 -27.61 12.97
C ALA A 232 26.04 -27.02 14.38
N GLY A 233 25.09 -27.19 15.27
CA GLY A 233 25.19 -26.76 16.67
C GLY A 233 24.84 -25.29 16.93
N LEU A 234 24.85 -24.43 15.91
CA LEU A 234 24.46 -23.02 16.00
C LEU A 234 23.03 -22.83 15.48
N LYS A 235 22.14 -22.33 16.31
CA LYS A 235 20.75 -22.05 15.97
C LYS A 235 20.55 -20.55 15.76
N VAL A 236 20.17 -20.16 14.57
CA VAL A 236 19.93 -18.75 14.17
C VAL A 236 18.46 -18.53 13.86
N LEU A 237 17.87 -17.47 14.41
CA LEU A 237 16.49 -17.04 14.16
C LEU A 237 16.51 -15.73 13.38
N LEU A 238 15.86 -15.67 12.22
CA LEU A 238 15.46 -14.41 11.57
C LEU A 238 14.03 -14.08 11.99
N PHE A 239 13.86 -12.90 12.61
CA PHE A 239 12.56 -12.47 13.10
C PHE A 239 12.29 -10.99 12.80
N GLY A 240 11.02 -10.67 12.53
CA GLY A 240 10.59 -9.29 12.33
C GLY A 240 9.25 -9.14 11.64
N ASP A 241 9.10 -8.04 10.94
CA ASP A 241 7.93 -7.80 10.08
C ASP A 241 8.22 -8.20 8.62
N SER A 242 7.45 -7.66 7.67
CA SER A 242 7.68 -7.94 6.24
C SER A 242 9.06 -7.51 5.71
N ILE A 243 9.72 -6.59 6.41
CA ILE A 243 11.10 -6.18 6.06
C ILE A 243 12.10 -7.29 6.42
N ALA A 244 11.89 -8.03 7.50
CA ALA A 244 12.73 -9.19 7.78
C ALA A 244 12.58 -10.27 6.70
N ALA A 245 11.35 -10.53 6.25
CA ALA A 245 11.05 -11.53 5.23
C ALA A 245 11.81 -11.30 3.90
N GLN A 246 12.04 -10.06 3.53
CA GLN A 246 12.76 -9.77 2.28
C GLN A 246 14.25 -10.16 2.34
N TYR A 247 14.82 -10.31 3.53
CA TYR A 247 16.23 -10.69 3.72
C TYR A 247 16.48 -12.22 3.67
N VAL A 248 15.42 -13.02 3.60
CA VAL A 248 15.53 -14.49 3.59
C VAL A 248 16.47 -14.97 2.46
N GLY A 249 16.39 -14.39 1.27
CA GLY A 249 17.26 -14.74 0.16
C GLY A 249 18.71 -14.34 0.39
N MET A 250 18.97 -13.11 0.85
CA MET A 250 20.31 -12.59 1.16
C MET A 250 20.97 -13.44 2.23
N LEU A 251 20.27 -13.67 3.34
CA LEU A 251 20.77 -14.51 4.43
C LEU A 251 20.93 -15.97 3.99
N GLY A 252 20.07 -16.46 3.07
CA GLY A 252 20.21 -17.79 2.49
C GLY A 252 21.55 -17.96 1.79
N ALA A 253 21.91 -17.05 0.89
CA ALA A 253 23.21 -17.08 0.21
C ALA A 253 24.38 -16.96 1.19
N ILE A 254 24.29 -16.04 2.16
CA ILE A 254 25.35 -15.86 3.17
C ILE A 254 25.48 -17.08 4.05
N SER A 255 24.38 -17.69 4.50
CA SER A 255 24.39 -18.86 5.40
C SER A 255 25.04 -20.09 4.77
N GLU A 256 24.86 -20.30 3.47
CA GLU A 256 25.52 -21.38 2.73
C GLU A 256 27.05 -21.25 2.80
N GLN A 257 27.59 -20.04 2.62
CA GLN A 257 29.04 -19.81 2.66
C GLN A 257 29.58 -19.71 4.10
N ALA A 258 28.82 -19.16 5.03
CA ALA A 258 29.18 -19.03 6.43
C ALA A 258 29.02 -20.33 7.23
N GLY A 259 28.31 -21.32 6.69
CA GLY A 259 28.15 -22.66 7.29
C GLY A 259 27.14 -22.72 8.43
N PHE A 260 26.11 -21.85 8.43
CA PHE A 260 25.00 -21.91 9.39
C PHE A 260 23.65 -22.13 8.69
N SER A 261 22.65 -22.53 9.46
CA SER A 261 21.25 -22.52 9.01
C SER A 261 20.43 -21.62 9.90
N PHE A 262 19.36 -21.03 9.37
CA PHE A 262 18.48 -20.19 10.17
C PHE A 262 17.01 -20.54 9.98
N TYR A 263 16.24 -20.33 11.03
CA TYR A 263 14.79 -20.39 11.02
C TYR A 263 14.24 -18.99 10.76
N ASN A 264 13.32 -18.84 9.82
CA ASN A 264 12.69 -17.55 9.57
C ASN A 264 11.23 -17.54 10.01
N VAL A 265 10.83 -16.47 10.69
CA VAL A 265 9.44 -16.24 11.09
C VAL A 265 9.13 -14.75 11.14
N GLU A 266 8.15 -14.30 10.38
CA GLU A 266 7.81 -12.89 10.29
C GLU A 266 6.32 -12.66 10.50
N VAL A 267 6.00 -11.61 11.26
CA VAL A 267 4.62 -11.20 11.52
C VAL A 267 4.37 -9.86 10.85
N GLY A 268 3.65 -9.88 9.73
CA GLY A 268 3.44 -8.70 8.90
C GLY A 268 2.95 -7.48 9.67
N ALA A 269 3.69 -6.36 9.56
CA ALA A 269 3.42 -5.08 10.21
C ALA A 269 3.34 -5.15 11.75
N CYS A 270 4.04 -6.08 12.39
CA CYS A 270 4.22 -6.15 13.83
C CYS A 270 5.66 -5.78 14.22
N PRO A 271 5.86 -4.90 15.21
CA PRO A 271 7.20 -4.52 15.66
C PRO A 271 7.91 -5.71 16.33
N PRO A 272 9.18 -5.98 16.01
CA PRO A 272 9.93 -7.07 16.66
C PRO A 272 10.44 -6.65 18.04
N VAL A 273 9.52 -6.31 18.93
CA VAL A 273 9.82 -5.98 20.33
C VAL A 273 9.04 -6.88 21.28
N LYS A 274 9.68 -7.23 22.40
CA LYS A 274 9.05 -8.03 23.47
C LYS A 274 8.14 -7.18 24.36
N TYR A 275 8.48 -5.91 24.52
CA TYR A 275 7.82 -4.96 25.41
C TYR A 275 7.19 -3.83 24.61
N GLY A 276 6.14 -3.20 25.15
CA GLY A 276 5.50 -2.04 24.53
C GLY A 276 4.72 -2.35 23.24
N ILE A 277 4.24 -3.57 23.06
CA ILE A 277 3.48 -3.98 21.86
C ILE A 277 2.23 -3.12 21.67
N GLU A 278 1.52 -2.79 22.78
CA GLU A 278 0.30 -1.97 22.76
C GLU A 278 0.55 -0.56 22.20
N ALA A 279 1.71 0.02 22.50
CA ALA A 279 2.08 1.34 22.02
C ALA A 279 2.64 1.27 20.60
N SER A 280 3.41 0.22 20.28
CA SER A 280 4.19 0.12 19.05
C SER A 280 3.40 -0.43 17.86
N ALA A 281 2.47 -1.37 18.09
CA ALA A 281 1.65 -1.93 17.02
C ALA A 281 0.61 -0.92 16.49
N HIS A 282 0.37 -0.94 15.18
CA HIS A 282 -0.73 -0.16 14.60
C HIS A 282 -2.08 -0.68 15.12
N SER A 283 -3.04 0.21 15.39
CA SER A 283 -4.33 -0.15 15.99
C SER A 283 -5.10 -1.26 15.25
N THR A 284 -4.97 -1.31 13.92
CA THR A 284 -5.61 -2.36 13.09
C THR A 284 -4.90 -3.71 13.18
N ARG A 285 -3.67 -3.75 13.70
CA ARG A 285 -2.82 -4.95 13.81
C ARG A 285 -2.59 -5.40 15.26
N LEU A 286 -2.97 -4.55 16.22
CA LEU A 286 -2.66 -4.75 17.65
C LEU A 286 -3.06 -6.14 18.14
N GLN A 287 -4.27 -6.59 17.84
CA GLN A 287 -4.78 -7.88 18.28
C GLN A 287 -3.97 -9.06 17.72
N ASP A 288 -3.57 -8.98 16.44
CA ASP A 288 -2.76 -10.01 15.79
C ASP A 288 -1.33 -10.01 16.33
N CYS A 289 -0.72 -8.82 16.55
CA CYS A 289 0.61 -8.71 17.12
C CYS A 289 0.65 -9.23 18.56
N GLN A 290 -0.34 -8.89 19.40
CA GLN A 290 -0.44 -9.40 20.77
C GLN A 290 -0.60 -10.92 20.83
N ALA A 291 -1.26 -11.53 19.85
CA ALA A 291 -1.41 -12.98 19.77
C ALA A 291 -0.15 -13.68 19.24
N SER A 292 0.55 -13.06 18.29
CA SER A 292 1.65 -13.68 17.54
C SER A 292 3.02 -13.53 18.21
N LEU A 293 3.31 -12.36 18.82
CA LEU A 293 4.66 -12.06 19.31
C LEU A 293 5.07 -12.88 20.57
N PRO A 294 4.22 -13.10 21.57
CA PRO A 294 4.63 -13.84 22.77
C PRO A 294 5.17 -15.26 22.49
N PRO A 295 4.55 -16.10 21.64
CA PRO A 295 5.11 -17.41 21.32
C PRO A 295 6.43 -17.33 20.54
N VAL A 296 6.62 -16.31 19.69
CA VAL A 296 7.92 -16.13 19.00
C VAL A 296 9.02 -15.76 19.99
N TRP A 297 8.76 -14.86 20.94
CA TRP A 297 9.71 -14.51 21.98
C TRP A 297 10.05 -15.65 22.92
N ALA A 298 9.08 -16.55 23.20
CA ALA A 298 9.35 -17.77 23.95
C ALA A 298 10.25 -18.73 23.16
N ALA A 299 9.99 -18.90 21.87
CA ALA A 299 10.81 -19.74 21.00
C ALA A 299 12.23 -19.16 20.77
N ALA A 300 12.38 -17.85 20.78
CA ALA A 300 13.67 -17.17 20.58
C ALA A 300 14.71 -17.54 21.65
N GLU A 301 14.28 -17.98 22.85
CA GLU A 301 15.19 -18.45 23.92
C GLU A 301 15.95 -19.75 23.58
N ASP A 302 15.47 -20.51 22.57
CA ASP A 302 16.12 -21.74 22.10
C ASP A 302 17.19 -21.48 21.00
N PHE A 303 17.43 -20.22 20.65
CA PHE A 303 18.37 -19.81 19.61
C PHE A 303 19.64 -19.15 20.20
N ASP A 304 20.78 -19.33 19.53
CA ASP A 304 22.05 -18.74 19.91
C ASP A 304 22.22 -17.32 19.32
N VAL A 305 21.56 -17.07 18.18
CA VAL A 305 21.60 -15.78 17.48
C VAL A 305 20.19 -15.41 17.03
N VAL A 306 19.81 -14.15 17.24
CA VAL A 306 18.58 -13.56 16.74
C VAL A 306 18.89 -12.40 15.80
N ILE A 307 18.45 -12.51 14.55
CA ILE A 307 18.57 -11.47 13.53
C ILE A 307 17.23 -10.75 13.45
N LEU A 308 17.23 -9.42 13.68
CA LEU A 308 16.02 -8.61 13.70
C LEU A 308 15.96 -7.67 12.50
N GLY A 309 14.87 -7.72 11.73
CA GLY A 309 14.60 -6.82 10.60
C GLY A 309 13.20 -6.20 10.69
N SER A 310 13.07 -4.89 10.45
CA SER A 310 11.77 -4.22 10.53
C SER A 310 11.75 -2.87 9.81
N TYR A 311 10.56 -2.33 9.60
CA TYR A 311 10.38 -0.95 9.10
C TYR A 311 10.60 0.06 10.24
N TRP A 312 11.82 0.16 10.72
CA TRP A 312 12.23 0.91 11.91
C TRP A 312 11.74 2.36 11.97
N PRO A 313 11.85 3.18 10.88
CA PRO A 313 11.40 4.56 10.90
C PRO A 313 9.93 4.71 11.31
N ALA A 314 9.05 3.83 10.85
CA ALA A 314 7.63 3.90 11.17
C ALA A 314 7.34 3.72 12.67
N TYR A 315 8.16 2.96 13.38
CA TYR A 315 8.02 2.76 14.82
C TYR A 315 8.65 3.92 15.60
N TYR A 316 9.86 4.34 15.22
CA TYR A 316 10.54 5.48 15.85
C TYR A 316 9.76 6.78 15.73
N ASP A 317 9.13 7.05 14.58
CA ASP A 317 8.40 8.29 14.35
C ASP A 317 7.02 8.31 15.02
N ARG A 318 6.42 7.12 15.20
CA ARG A 318 5.08 7.00 15.76
C ARG A 318 5.08 6.89 17.29
N VAL A 319 6.12 6.30 17.88
CA VAL A 319 6.18 5.94 19.30
C VAL A 319 7.47 6.48 19.91
N PRO A 320 7.42 7.60 20.66
CA PRO A 320 8.63 8.19 21.26
C PRO A 320 9.42 7.23 22.16
N GLU A 321 8.73 6.30 22.84
CA GLU A 321 9.30 5.31 23.76
C GLU A 321 9.83 4.05 23.03
N PHE A 322 9.71 3.97 21.71
CA PHE A 322 10.15 2.80 20.96
C PHE A 322 11.64 2.43 21.14
N PRO A 323 12.57 3.41 21.23
CA PRO A 323 13.96 3.11 21.54
C PRO A 323 14.15 2.36 22.86
N GLU A 324 13.36 2.70 23.88
CA GLU A 324 13.40 2.04 25.20
C GLU A 324 12.88 0.62 25.11
N TYR A 325 11.78 0.38 24.36
CA TYR A 325 11.24 -0.96 24.16
C TYR A 325 12.18 -1.86 23.35
N LEU A 326 12.83 -1.31 22.32
CA LEU A 326 13.83 -2.05 21.56
C LEU A 326 15.05 -2.35 22.43
N GLY A 327 15.60 -1.35 23.16
CA GLY A 327 16.72 -1.53 24.07
C GLY A 327 16.44 -2.58 25.15
N ALA A 328 15.26 -2.56 25.77
CA ALA A 328 14.84 -3.58 26.74
C ALA A 328 14.72 -4.98 26.10
N THR A 329 14.29 -5.05 24.86
CA THR A 329 14.18 -6.32 24.10
C THR A 329 15.59 -6.88 23.80
N LEU A 330 16.53 -6.02 23.39
CA LEU A 330 17.92 -6.42 23.18
C LEU A 330 18.57 -6.87 24.49
N GLY A 331 18.37 -6.12 25.58
CA GLY A 331 18.86 -6.49 26.92
C GLY A 331 18.34 -7.88 27.35
N TYR A 332 17.05 -8.15 27.12
CA TYR A 332 16.47 -9.46 27.39
C TYR A 332 17.18 -10.62 26.68
N LEU A 333 17.56 -10.44 25.39
CA LEU A 333 18.29 -11.46 24.62
C LEU A 333 19.73 -11.60 25.10
N LEU A 334 20.43 -10.48 25.35
CA LEU A 334 21.81 -10.45 25.82
C LEU A 334 21.99 -11.08 27.21
N GLU A 335 21.02 -10.89 28.13
CA GLU A 335 21.00 -11.54 29.45
C GLU A 335 20.92 -13.08 29.37
N ARG A 336 20.58 -13.62 28.20
CA ARG A 336 20.50 -15.07 27.91
C ARG A 336 21.66 -15.56 27.03
N ASP A 337 22.70 -14.76 26.91
CA ASP A 337 23.85 -15.03 26.03
C ASP A 337 23.47 -15.19 24.52
N ILE A 338 22.33 -14.61 24.11
CA ILE A 338 21.87 -14.64 22.72
C ILE A 338 22.47 -13.43 21.98
N ARG A 339 23.28 -13.69 20.98
CA ARG A 339 23.84 -12.66 20.10
C ARG A 339 22.74 -12.07 19.20
N VAL A 340 22.80 -10.77 18.94
CA VAL A 340 21.81 -10.10 18.11
C VAL A 340 22.44 -9.45 16.90
N VAL A 341 21.78 -9.56 15.74
CA VAL A 341 22.12 -8.78 14.55
C VAL A 341 20.93 -7.90 14.18
N LEU A 342 21.13 -6.60 14.11
CA LEU A 342 20.12 -5.65 13.63
C LEU A 342 20.31 -5.40 12.15
N LEU A 343 19.30 -5.66 11.34
CA LEU A 343 19.26 -5.36 9.91
C LEU A 343 18.73 -3.95 9.68
N GLY A 344 19.51 -3.13 8.98
CA GLY A 344 19.05 -1.83 8.50
C GLY A 344 17.88 -1.95 7.55
N LEU A 345 17.12 -0.88 7.38
CA LEU A 345 16.05 -0.80 6.38
C LEU A 345 16.64 -0.60 4.99
N THR A 346 16.15 -1.35 4.01
CA THR A 346 16.44 -1.16 2.58
C THR A 346 15.92 0.19 2.07
N PRO A 347 16.36 0.66 0.89
CA PRO A 347 15.86 1.90 0.31
C PRO A 347 14.35 1.87 0.09
N VAL A 348 13.72 3.01 0.26
CA VAL A 348 12.35 3.27 -0.19
C VAL A 348 12.41 3.90 -1.57
N ILE A 349 11.63 3.37 -2.52
CA ILE A 349 11.59 3.83 -3.91
C ILE A 349 10.24 4.48 -4.21
N PRO A 350 10.09 5.79 -4.02
CA PRO A 350 8.82 6.46 -4.26
C PRO A 350 8.37 6.33 -5.71
N GLY A 351 7.09 6.00 -5.91
CA GLY A 351 6.51 5.90 -7.25
C GLY A 351 6.89 4.63 -8.02
N PHE A 352 7.59 3.68 -7.41
CA PHE A 352 7.84 2.38 -8.02
C PHE A 352 6.54 1.62 -8.28
N ASP A 353 6.34 1.20 -9.53
CA ASP A 353 5.19 0.39 -9.95
C ASP A 353 5.67 -0.96 -10.47
N ARG A 354 5.58 -1.99 -9.64
CA ARG A 354 5.98 -3.37 -9.96
C ARG A 354 5.32 -3.96 -11.22
N TYR A 355 4.15 -3.41 -11.58
CA TYR A 355 3.41 -3.85 -12.75
C TYR A 355 3.76 -3.08 -14.01
N CYS A 356 4.66 -2.11 -13.95
CA CYS A 356 4.97 -1.26 -15.10
C CYS A 356 5.49 -2.09 -16.26
N GLU A 357 6.47 -2.95 -16.03
CA GLU A 357 7.04 -3.80 -17.07
C GLU A 357 6.03 -4.81 -17.62
N GLU A 358 5.18 -5.39 -16.75
CA GLU A 358 4.07 -6.24 -17.19
C GLU A 358 3.07 -5.47 -18.06
N LYS A 359 2.76 -4.23 -17.70
CA LYS A 359 1.89 -3.36 -18.48
C LYS A 359 2.52 -2.93 -19.80
N SER A 360 3.83 -2.68 -19.83
CA SER A 360 4.56 -2.26 -21.03
C SER A 360 4.55 -3.33 -22.13
N LEU A 361 4.45 -4.61 -21.78
CA LEU A 361 4.25 -5.68 -22.74
C LEU A 361 2.96 -5.50 -23.57
N SER A 362 1.91 -4.92 -22.96
CA SER A 362 0.62 -4.64 -23.63
C SER A 362 0.52 -3.21 -24.15
N PHE A 363 1.29 -2.29 -23.59
CA PHE A 363 1.32 -0.86 -23.91
C PHE A 363 2.75 -0.41 -24.19
N PRO A 364 3.28 -0.65 -25.39
CA PRO A 364 4.69 -0.37 -25.73
C PRO A 364 5.14 1.09 -25.58
N LEU A 365 4.19 2.03 -25.46
CA LEU A 365 4.47 3.46 -25.21
C LEU A 365 4.64 3.80 -23.72
N MET A 366 4.49 2.79 -22.82
CA MET A 366 4.65 3.00 -21.40
C MET A 366 6.15 3.03 -21.07
N ASP A 367 6.58 4.11 -20.45
CA ASP A 367 7.94 4.25 -19.95
C ASP A 367 8.02 3.70 -18.51
N CYS A 368 8.74 2.61 -18.36
CA CYS A 368 9.01 1.98 -17.07
C CYS A 368 10.43 2.27 -16.57
N SER A 369 11.22 3.02 -17.33
CA SER A 369 12.54 3.42 -16.87
C SER A 369 12.41 4.27 -15.61
N MET A 370 13.09 3.86 -14.56
CA MET A 370 13.33 4.69 -13.39
C MET A 370 14.83 4.90 -13.29
N SER A 371 15.23 6.16 -13.25
CA SER A 371 16.60 6.50 -12.88
C SER A 371 16.86 6.06 -11.44
N SER A 372 18.14 5.94 -11.08
CA SER A 372 18.53 5.78 -9.69
C SER A 372 17.92 6.92 -8.84
N VAL A 373 17.58 6.60 -7.59
CA VAL A 373 16.97 7.54 -6.64
C VAL A 373 17.94 7.81 -5.48
N PRO A 374 17.93 8.99 -4.89
CA PRO A 374 18.69 9.24 -3.67
C PRO A 374 18.14 8.38 -2.52
N LEU A 375 19.02 7.92 -1.65
CA LEU A 375 18.62 7.22 -0.43
C LEU A 375 17.78 8.17 0.45
N ASP A 376 16.63 7.69 0.87
CA ASP A 376 15.66 8.48 1.63
C ASP A 376 16.21 8.91 3.00
N ALA A 377 15.96 10.17 3.38
CA ALA A 377 16.47 10.74 4.62
C ALA A 377 15.91 10.05 5.90
N ASP A 378 14.69 9.50 5.83
CA ASP A 378 14.10 8.77 6.96
C ASP A 378 14.76 7.41 7.13
N VAL A 379 15.13 6.75 6.01
CA VAL A 379 15.92 5.52 6.02
C VAL A 379 17.29 5.79 6.64
N ILE A 380 18.00 6.85 6.19
CA ILE A 380 19.30 7.23 6.75
C ILE A 380 19.21 7.46 8.26
N ARG A 381 18.23 8.25 8.72
CA ARG A 381 18.05 8.53 10.15
C ARG A 381 17.71 7.28 10.97
N GLY A 382 16.82 6.43 10.44
CA GLY A 382 16.45 5.18 11.10
C GLY A 382 17.62 4.23 11.25
N ASN A 383 18.38 4.04 10.17
CA ASN A 383 19.57 3.18 10.14
C ASN A 383 20.70 3.71 11.04
N SER A 384 20.92 5.04 11.07
CA SER A 384 21.88 5.64 11.99
C SER A 384 21.54 5.38 13.45
N ARG A 385 20.27 5.52 13.85
CA ARG A 385 19.82 5.22 15.23
C ARG A 385 20.01 3.75 15.60
N LEU A 386 19.80 2.83 14.66
CA LEU A 386 20.04 1.39 14.89
C LEU A 386 21.53 1.10 15.06
N ARG A 387 22.37 1.71 14.23
CA ARG A 387 23.84 1.57 14.33
C ARG A 387 24.32 2.09 15.68
N GLU A 388 23.90 3.31 16.09
CA GLU A 388 24.23 3.88 17.39
C GLU A 388 23.81 2.96 18.55
N LEU A 389 22.62 2.36 18.47
CA LEU A 389 22.14 1.42 19.48
C LEU A 389 22.98 0.14 19.52
N ALA A 390 23.31 -0.45 18.37
CA ALA A 390 24.16 -1.62 18.27
C ALA A 390 25.57 -1.34 18.84
N ASP A 391 26.18 -0.21 18.47
CA ASP A 391 27.51 0.21 18.95
C ASP A 391 27.54 0.42 20.47
N SER A 392 26.39 0.73 21.08
CA SER A 392 26.27 0.93 22.53
C SER A 392 26.13 -0.37 23.34
N LEU A 393 25.84 -1.50 22.69
CA LEU A 393 25.51 -2.76 23.34
C LEU A 393 26.45 -3.89 22.89
N PRO A 394 27.40 -4.33 23.73
CA PRO A 394 28.24 -5.50 23.41
C PRO A 394 27.37 -6.75 23.14
N GLY A 395 27.63 -7.44 22.06
CA GLY A 395 26.85 -8.61 21.62
C GLY A 395 25.69 -8.28 20.66
N VAL A 396 25.56 -7.00 20.27
CA VAL A 396 24.69 -6.58 19.18
C VAL A 396 25.52 -6.11 18.00
N ASP A 397 25.30 -6.71 16.84
CA ASP A 397 25.91 -6.31 15.58
C ASP A 397 24.89 -5.58 14.71
N TYR A 398 25.36 -4.77 13.78
CA TYR A 398 24.54 -4.05 12.82
C TYR A 398 25.01 -4.34 11.40
N PHE A 399 24.04 -4.52 10.48
CA PHE A 399 24.30 -4.72 9.06
C PHE A 399 23.45 -3.74 8.24
N ASP A 400 24.08 -2.96 7.34
CA ASP A 400 23.43 -2.00 6.47
C ASP A 400 23.39 -2.48 5.01
N PRO A 401 22.23 -2.93 4.49
CA PRO A 401 22.13 -3.35 3.09
C PRO A 401 22.34 -2.20 2.10
N ASN A 402 22.22 -0.94 2.55
CA ASN A 402 22.36 0.22 1.67
C ASN A 402 23.80 0.50 1.26
N GLU A 403 24.79 -0.09 1.94
CA GLU A 403 26.19 -0.04 1.50
C GLU A 403 26.35 -0.68 0.11
N TYR A 404 25.49 -1.66 -0.23
CA TYR A 404 25.49 -2.37 -1.52
C TYR A 404 24.42 -1.86 -2.48
N LEU A 405 23.19 -1.60 -1.99
CA LEU A 405 22.06 -1.18 -2.81
C LEU A 405 22.14 0.29 -3.23
N CYS A 406 22.87 1.12 -2.47
CA CYS A 406 22.90 2.57 -2.65
C CYS A 406 24.34 3.13 -2.58
N PRO A 407 25.27 2.70 -3.44
CA PRO A 407 26.62 3.26 -3.45
C PRO A 407 26.56 4.78 -3.61
N ASN A 408 27.32 5.49 -2.76
CA ASN A 408 27.31 6.95 -2.68
C ASN A 408 25.91 7.55 -2.45
N GLN A 409 25.07 6.90 -1.65
CA GLN A 409 23.69 7.31 -1.33
C GLN A 409 22.78 7.43 -2.56
N THR A 410 23.09 6.70 -3.62
CA THR A 410 22.28 6.65 -4.84
C THR A 410 21.87 5.20 -5.10
N CYS A 411 20.58 4.93 -5.02
CA CYS A 411 20.03 3.59 -5.06
C CYS A 411 19.63 3.20 -6.48
N ALA A 412 20.15 2.07 -6.97
CA ALA A 412 19.71 1.50 -8.24
C ALA A 412 18.30 0.90 -8.09
N VAL A 413 17.44 1.12 -9.08
CA VAL A 413 16.09 0.51 -9.13
C VAL A 413 16.13 -0.83 -9.86
N PHE A 414 17.00 -0.95 -10.85
CA PHE A 414 17.20 -2.15 -11.66
C PHE A 414 18.66 -2.62 -11.54
N GLY A 415 18.87 -3.93 -11.60
CA GLY A 415 20.18 -4.51 -11.70
C GLY A 415 20.76 -4.40 -13.12
N GLU A 416 22.03 -4.83 -13.28
CA GLU A 416 22.71 -4.88 -14.58
C GLU A 416 22.01 -5.82 -15.60
N ASP A 417 21.27 -6.80 -15.09
CA ASP A 417 20.46 -7.75 -15.86
C ASP A 417 19.11 -7.15 -16.33
N GLY A 418 18.83 -5.90 -15.97
CA GLY A 418 17.56 -5.20 -16.27
C GLY A 418 16.40 -5.63 -15.38
N LEU A 419 16.58 -6.55 -14.44
CA LEU A 419 15.53 -6.95 -13.51
C LEU A 419 15.45 -5.98 -12.31
N SER A 420 14.23 -5.70 -11.87
CA SER A 420 14.03 -4.84 -10.70
C SER A 420 14.61 -5.46 -9.43
N TRP A 421 15.22 -4.63 -8.60
CA TRP A 421 15.56 -4.98 -7.22
C TRP A 421 14.31 -5.10 -6.35
N TYR A 422 13.25 -4.37 -6.66
CA TYR A 422 12.11 -4.16 -5.76
C TYR A 422 10.88 -4.92 -6.23
N PHE A 423 10.13 -5.39 -5.23
CA PHE A 423 8.80 -5.95 -5.39
C PHE A 423 7.72 -4.86 -5.31
N ASP A 424 7.90 -3.90 -4.41
CA ASP A 424 7.06 -2.73 -4.22
C ASP A 424 7.95 -1.55 -3.72
N PRO A 425 7.39 -0.35 -3.45
CA PRO A 425 8.20 0.78 -2.99
C PRO A 425 9.04 0.54 -1.73
N TYR A 426 8.74 -0.48 -0.93
CA TYR A 426 9.33 -0.72 0.40
C TYR A 426 10.11 -2.02 0.52
N HIS A 427 9.92 -2.96 -0.41
CA HIS A 427 10.49 -4.30 -0.29
C HIS A 427 11.30 -4.69 -1.51
N ILE A 428 12.48 -5.27 -1.29
CA ILE A 428 13.19 -5.97 -2.35
C ILE A 428 12.49 -7.30 -2.66
N SER A 429 12.59 -7.77 -3.89
CA SER A 429 12.03 -9.06 -4.29
C SER A 429 12.90 -10.21 -3.76
N ILE A 430 12.34 -11.40 -3.60
CA ILE A 430 13.12 -12.57 -3.14
C ILE A 430 14.26 -12.93 -4.12
N PRO A 431 14.05 -12.94 -5.46
CA PRO A 431 15.18 -13.12 -6.39
C PRO A 431 16.26 -12.07 -6.24
N ALA A 432 15.88 -10.79 -6.04
CA ALA A 432 16.82 -9.72 -5.78
C ALA A 432 17.55 -9.88 -4.43
N SER A 433 16.87 -10.39 -3.42
CA SER A 433 17.47 -10.71 -2.12
C SER A 433 18.57 -11.77 -2.25
N TRP A 434 18.32 -12.86 -2.98
CA TRP A 434 19.35 -13.86 -3.28
C TRP A 434 20.52 -13.27 -4.07
N ARG A 435 20.23 -12.44 -5.08
CA ARG A 435 21.27 -11.73 -5.84
C ARG A 435 22.11 -10.83 -4.96
N LEU A 436 21.49 -10.05 -4.06
CA LEU A 436 22.17 -9.19 -3.10
C LEU A 436 23.17 -10.00 -2.23
N GLY A 437 22.72 -11.13 -1.69
CA GLY A 437 23.61 -12.01 -0.91
C GLY A 437 24.81 -12.49 -1.71
N ASN A 438 24.60 -12.90 -2.97
CA ASN A 438 25.70 -13.32 -3.85
C ASN A 438 26.66 -12.17 -4.23
N GLU A 439 26.15 -10.96 -4.48
CA GLU A 439 26.97 -9.78 -4.75
C GLU A 439 27.83 -9.39 -3.54
N ILE A 440 27.26 -9.42 -2.32
CA ILE A 440 27.99 -9.20 -1.07
C ILE A 440 29.13 -10.21 -0.94
N LEU A 441 28.82 -11.49 -1.08
CA LEU A 441 29.80 -12.57 -0.99
C LEU A 441 30.92 -12.46 -2.04
N GLY A 442 30.59 -12.02 -3.25
CA GLY A 442 31.53 -11.79 -4.33
C GLY A 442 32.45 -10.59 -4.11
N SER A 443 32.01 -9.58 -3.37
CA SER A 443 32.77 -8.35 -3.13
C SER A 443 33.69 -8.43 -1.91
N GLU A 444 33.21 -8.98 -0.77
CA GLU A 444 33.96 -8.96 0.50
C GLU A 444 33.94 -10.30 1.26
N GLY A 445 33.21 -11.32 0.73
CA GLY A 445 33.00 -12.57 1.45
C GLY A 445 31.88 -12.47 2.48
N VAL A 446 31.96 -13.28 3.55
CA VAL A 446 30.98 -13.26 4.63
C VAL A 446 31.15 -11.98 5.46
N PRO A 447 30.12 -11.12 5.54
CA PRO A 447 30.19 -9.91 6.37
C PRO A 447 30.43 -10.25 7.86
N PRO A 448 31.19 -9.43 8.60
CA PRO A 448 31.50 -9.68 10.02
C PRO A 448 30.27 -9.90 10.91
N ALA A 449 29.17 -9.24 10.62
CA ALA A 449 27.90 -9.40 11.35
C ALA A 449 27.32 -10.82 11.26
N PHE A 450 27.68 -11.60 10.24
CA PHE A 450 27.21 -12.97 10.00
C PHE A 450 28.31 -14.03 10.13
N ASP A 451 29.55 -13.65 10.50
CA ASP A 451 30.64 -14.58 10.81
C ASP A 451 30.54 -15.04 12.28
N PHE A 452 29.64 -15.97 12.53
CA PHE A 452 29.42 -16.50 13.87
C PHE A 452 30.52 -17.47 14.34
N GLY A 453 31.36 -17.96 13.44
CA GLY A 453 32.47 -18.89 13.75
C GLY A 453 33.70 -18.25 14.40
N ARG A 454 34.02 -17.01 14.05
CA ARG A 454 35.16 -16.28 14.62
C ARG A 454 34.93 -15.83 16.08
N ALA A 455 33.70 -15.55 16.47
CA ALA A 455 33.37 -15.08 17.83
C ALA A 455 33.42 -16.17 18.90
N ALA A 456 33.21 -17.44 18.54
CA ALA A 456 33.30 -18.56 19.50
C ALA A 456 34.71 -18.87 19.95
N GLY A 457 35.75 -18.34 19.25
CA GLY A 457 37.19 -18.56 19.57
C GLY A 457 37.78 -17.57 20.55
N THR A 458 37.16 -16.42 20.80
CA THR A 458 37.76 -15.32 21.62
C THR A 458 37.17 -15.14 23.01
N SER A 459 36.10 -15.86 23.36
CA SER A 459 35.40 -15.72 24.67
C SER A 459 35.75 -16.80 25.70
N ARG A 460 36.69 -17.73 25.43
CA ARG A 460 37.07 -18.80 26.39
C ARG A 460 38.42 -18.66 27.07
N ASP A 461 38.98 -17.45 27.18
CA ASP A 461 40.09 -17.17 28.05
C ASP A 461 39.65 -16.32 29.27
N VAL A 462 38.73 -16.88 30.06
CA VAL A 462 38.56 -16.42 31.45
C VAL A 462 39.59 -17.12 32.29
N THR A 463 40.71 -16.45 32.48
CA THR A 463 41.76 -16.76 33.48
C THR A 463 41.11 -17.15 34.79
N ARG A 464 41.28 -18.41 35.19
CA ARG A 464 41.07 -18.86 36.56
C ARG A 464 42.00 -18.04 37.49
N ILE A 465 41.45 -17.09 38.19
CA ILE A 465 42.08 -16.51 39.36
C ILE A 465 41.90 -17.53 40.48
N THR A 466 42.99 -18.25 40.76
CA THR A 466 43.12 -19.01 42.02
C THR A 466 43.35 -17.97 43.10
N VAL A 467 42.43 -17.98 44.10
CA VAL A 467 42.66 -17.28 45.37
C VAL A 467 43.25 -18.35 46.32
N ASP A 468 44.50 -18.05 46.72
CA ASP A 468 45.10 -18.66 47.93
C ASP A 468 44.53 -18.01 49.20
#